data_143936507f292f7b0df2337da0681ef0
#
_entry.id   143936507f292f7b0df2337da0681ef0
#
_cell.length_a   1.000
_cell.length_b   1.000
_cell.length_c   1.000
_cell.angle_alpha   90.00
_cell.angle_beta   90.00
_cell.angle_gamma   90.00
#
_symmetry.space_group_name_H-M   'P 1'
#
loop_
_entity.id
_entity.type
_entity.pdbx_description
1 polymer ?
#
loop_
_entity_poly.entity_id
_entity_poly.type
_entity_poly.pdbx_seq_one_letter_code
_entity_poly.pdbx_strand_id
1 'polypeptide(L)'
;MAKKLQLSYKEIESRLESFKTKVVPASEVGYEILKAFGKSEKDVSRYKEGKGILKTFDGLLIKGLFCYQAVNTLHLTTRLEALKTDAQVKKAAPKIIAVSDGETLLAYDTRENDTYEQKLVKMHSDFGFFYPLMNVERVHTTAENPADVKAAEKLAKLHDEIRAYNEYNSDDDLHDLNIFIT
;
A
#
# COMPACT_ATOMS: atom_id res chain seq x y z
N MET A 1 -21.31 -18.71 -5.34
CA MET A 1 -20.03 -18.17 -4.85
C MET A 1 -20.11 -16.64 -4.88
N ALA A 2 -20.14 -15.98 -3.74
CA ALA A 2 -20.20 -14.53 -3.68
C ALA A 2 -18.91 -13.95 -4.28
N LYS A 3 -19.02 -13.18 -5.35
CA LYS A 3 -17.94 -12.43 -5.97
C LYS A 3 -17.42 -11.45 -4.89
N LYS A 4 -16.23 -11.73 -4.34
CA LYS A 4 -15.57 -10.84 -3.39
C LYS A 4 -15.38 -9.52 -4.09
N LEU A 5 -16.13 -8.48 -3.71
CA LEU A 5 -15.96 -7.14 -4.25
C LEU A 5 -14.50 -6.74 -4.01
N GLN A 6 -13.76 -6.65 -5.08
CA GLN A 6 -12.40 -6.13 -5.07
C GLN A 6 -12.53 -4.62 -4.88
N LEU A 7 -11.97 -4.09 -3.78
CA LEU A 7 -11.98 -2.65 -3.53
C LEU A 7 -11.31 -1.93 -4.70
N SER A 8 -11.92 -0.84 -5.12
CA SER A 8 -11.33 0.04 -6.12
C SER A 8 -10.16 0.84 -5.50
N TYR A 9 -9.26 1.32 -6.37
CA TYR A 9 -8.16 2.22 -5.97
C TYR A 9 -8.67 3.41 -5.14
N LYS A 10 -9.72 4.10 -5.62
CA LYS A 10 -10.32 5.26 -4.95
C LYS A 10 -10.89 4.95 -3.57
N GLU A 11 -11.45 3.76 -3.38
CA GLU A 11 -11.96 3.35 -2.07
C GLU A 11 -10.83 3.12 -1.06
N ILE A 12 -9.72 2.52 -1.49
CA ILE A 12 -8.54 2.32 -0.63
C ILE A 12 -7.92 3.68 -0.28
N GLU A 13 -7.70 4.54 -1.29
CA GLU A 13 -7.18 5.89 -1.13
C GLU A 13 -8.01 6.69 -0.11
N SER A 14 -9.33 6.74 -0.30
CA SER A 14 -10.25 7.45 0.60
C SER A 14 -10.19 6.92 2.05
N ARG A 15 -10.06 5.61 2.24
CA ARG A 15 -9.93 5.02 3.58
C ARG A 15 -8.59 5.38 4.23
N LEU A 16 -7.51 5.42 3.47
CA LEU A 16 -6.18 5.80 3.95
C LEU A 16 -6.04 7.31 4.22
N GLU A 17 -6.87 8.14 3.60
CA GLU A 17 -6.94 9.58 3.91
C GLU A 17 -7.31 9.85 5.37
N SER A 18 -7.94 8.90 6.05
CA SER A 18 -8.20 9.00 7.49
C SER A 18 -6.94 9.23 8.32
N PHE A 19 -5.77 8.76 7.86
CA PHE A 19 -4.48 9.03 8.51
C PHE A 19 -4.02 10.49 8.41
N LYS A 20 -4.61 11.31 7.51
CA LYS A 20 -4.35 12.74 7.46
C LYS A 20 -5.12 13.52 8.53
N THR A 21 -6.33 13.06 8.84
CA THR A 21 -7.29 13.81 9.65
C THR A 21 -7.37 13.33 11.10
N LYS A 22 -6.89 12.12 11.36
CA LYS A 22 -6.95 11.48 12.68
C LYS A 22 -5.56 11.08 13.14
N VAL A 23 -5.23 11.41 14.37
CA VAL A 23 -4.08 10.83 15.07
C VAL A 23 -4.44 9.40 15.43
N VAL A 24 -3.82 8.43 14.78
CA VAL A 24 -4.04 7.01 15.03
C VAL A 24 -2.92 6.52 15.97
N PRO A 25 -3.25 6.00 17.16
CA PRO A 25 -2.24 5.41 18.04
C PRO A 25 -1.44 4.32 17.32
N ALA A 26 -0.14 4.22 17.58
CA ALA A 26 0.71 3.20 16.96
C ALA A 26 0.13 1.78 17.08
N SER A 27 -0.48 1.43 18.22
CA SER A 27 -1.13 0.12 18.43
C SER A 27 -2.31 -0.15 17.49
N GLU A 28 -2.95 0.89 16.94
CA GLU A 28 -4.14 0.79 16.10
C GLU A 28 -3.81 0.81 14.59
N VAL A 29 -2.64 1.31 14.20
CA VAL A 29 -2.24 1.49 12.80
C VAL A 29 -2.39 0.19 11.99
N GLY A 30 -1.93 -0.95 12.52
CA GLY A 30 -2.06 -2.23 11.83
C GLY A 30 -3.50 -2.64 11.56
N TYR A 31 -4.42 -2.33 12.46
CA TYR A 31 -5.85 -2.61 12.29
C TYR A 31 -6.50 -1.67 11.26
N GLU A 32 -6.13 -0.39 11.27
CA GLU A 32 -6.63 0.58 10.30
C GLU A 32 -6.14 0.26 8.87
N ILE A 33 -4.88 -0.19 8.72
CA ILE A 33 -4.38 -0.70 7.45
C ILE A 33 -5.23 -1.89 6.99
N LEU A 34 -5.50 -2.88 7.84
CA LEU A 34 -6.33 -4.02 7.46
C LEU A 34 -7.74 -3.62 7.00
N LYS A 35 -8.36 -2.63 7.66
CA LYS A 35 -9.67 -2.08 7.26
C LYS A 35 -9.59 -1.41 5.90
N ALA A 36 -8.57 -0.58 5.67
CA ALA A 36 -8.37 0.10 4.38
C ALA A 36 -8.28 -0.91 3.24
N PHE A 37 -7.62 -2.04 3.46
CA PHE A 37 -7.46 -3.13 2.49
C PHE A 37 -8.57 -4.21 2.57
N GLY A 38 -9.75 -3.86 3.05
CA GLY A 38 -10.98 -4.66 2.88
C GLY A 38 -11.25 -5.70 3.94
N LYS A 39 -10.55 -5.70 5.06
CA LYS A 39 -10.99 -6.48 6.22
C LYS A 39 -12.21 -5.82 6.85
N SER A 40 -13.25 -6.63 7.13
CA SER A 40 -14.45 -6.12 7.76
C SER A 40 -14.18 -5.66 9.20
N GLU A 41 -14.99 -4.71 9.69
CA GLU A 41 -14.89 -4.31 11.11
C GLU A 41 -15.10 -5.49 12.06
N LYS A 42 -15.94 -6.45 11.67
CA LYS A 42 -16.16 -7.68 12.43
C LYS A 42 -14.88 -8.52 12.52
N ASP A 43 -14.12 -8.64 11.42
CA ASP A 43 -12.85 -9.38 11.43
C ASP A 43 -11.81 -8.65 12.29
N VAL A 44 -11.73 -7.34 12.16
CA VAL A 44 -10.80 -6.52 12.96
C VAL A 44 -11.14 -6.60 14.45
N SER A 45 -12.41 -6.54 14.83
CA SER A 45 -12.85 -6.72 16.22
C SER A 45 -12.45 -8.11 16.74
N ARG A 46 -12.60 -9.17 15.94
CA ARG A 46 -12.14 -10.51 16.30
C ARG A 46 -10.63 -10.58 16.54
N TYR A 47 -9.84 -9.89 15.70
CA TYR A 47 -8.38 -9.84 15.88
C TYR A 47 -8.02 -9.10 17.18
N LYS A 48 -8.70 -8.00 17.50
CA LYS A 48 -8.52 -7.27 18.78
C LYS A 48 -8.87 -8.12 20.00
N GLU A 49 -9.87 -9.02 19.88
CA GLU A 49 -10.22 -10.01 20.90
C GLU A 49 -9.23 -11.20 20.96
N GLY A 50 -8.19 -11.21 20.15
CA GLY A 50 -7.22 -12.30 20.08
C GLY A 50 -7.71 -13.53 19.31
N LYS A 51 -8.78 -13.40 18.49
CA LYS A 51 -9.29 -14.51 17.68
C LYS A 51 -8.73 -14.42 16.27
N GLY A 52 -8.07 -15.49 15.81
CA GLY A 52 -7.46 -15.55 14.48
C GLY A 52 -6.08 -14.90 14.36
N ILE A 53 -5.47 -14.58 15.49
CA ILE A 53 -4.08 -14.12 15.62
C ILE A 53 -3.28 -15.05 16.53
N LEU A 54 -1.95 -14.96 16.45
CA LEU A 54 -1.06 -15.65 17.37
C LEU A 54 -0.97 -14.89 18.70
N LYS A 55 -1.63 -15.38 19.74
CA LYS A 55 -1.74 -14.71 21.05
C LYS A 55 -0.43 -14.57 21.82
N THR A 56 0.56 -15.41 21.53
CA THR A 56 1.89 -15.36 22.17
C THR A 56 2.81 -14.31 21.57
N PHE A 57 2.39 -13.67 20.48
CA PHE A 57 3.10 -12.62 19.82
C PHE A 57 2.67 -11.25 20.38
N ASP A 58 3.63 -10.43 20.74
CA ASP A 58 3.39 -9.05 21.19
C ASP A 58 3.11 -8.16 19.98
N GLY A 59 1.84 -8.08 19.58
CA GLY A 59 1.37 -7.36 18.40
C GLY A 59 0.32 -8.14 17.62
N LEU A 60 0.16 -7.81 16.35
CA LEU A 60 -0.79 -8.43 15.44
C LEU A 60 -0.07 -9.40 14.51
N LEU A 61 -0.26 -10.71 14.68
CA LEU A 61 0.31 -11.72 13.79
C LEU A 61 -0.79 -12.63 13.24
N ILE A 62 -1.14 -12.41 11.97
CA ILE A 62 -2.13 -13.19 11.21
C ILE A 62 -1.39 -14.11 10.26
N LYS A 63 -1.57 -15.43 10.44
CA LYS A 63 -0.92 -16.46 9.63
C LYS A 63 -1.18 -16.25 8.13
N GLY A 64 -0.11 -16.29 7.33
CA GLY A 64 -0.16 -16.16 5.87
C GLY A 64 -0.61 -14.79 5.36
N LEU A 65 -0.71 -13.78 6.22
CA LEU A 65 -1.23 -12.50 5.80
C LEU A 65 -0.38 -11.32 6.28
N PHE A 66 -0.35 -11.04 7.58
CA PHE A 66 0.16 -9.78 8.09
C PHE A 66 0.79 -9.93 9.47
N CYS A 67 1.96 -9.35 9.65
CA CYS A 67 2.59 -9.14 10.94
C CYS A 67 2.71 -7.64 11.17
N TYR A 68 2.25 -7.16 12.33
CA TYR A 68 2.37 -5.75 12.70
C TYR A 68 2.73 -5.61 14.17
N GLN A 69 3.64 -4.67 14.45
CA GLN A 69 3.98 -4.28 15.82
C GLN A 69 4.15 -2.78 15.94
N ALA A 70 3.56 -2.21 17.00
CA ALA A 70 3.81 -0.85 17.42
C ALA A 70 5.16 -0.78 18.13
N VAL A 71 5.97 0.22 17.81
CA VAL A 71 7.32 0.41 18.39
C VAL A 71 7.60 1.89 18.64
N ASN A 72 8.63 2.17 19.40
CA ASN A 72 9.13 3.53 19.55
C ASN A 72 9.93 3.94 18.31
N THR A 73 9.89 5.22 17.93
CA THR A 73 10.56 5.83 16.79
C THR A 73 12.03 5.40 16.63
N LEU A 74 12.77 5.33 17.74
CA LEU A 74 14.20 4.97 17.75
C LEU A 74 14.48 3.51 17.33
N HIS A 75 13.47 2.66 17.27
CA HIS A 75 13.63 1.21 17.08
C HIS A 75 12.93 0.63 15.85
N LEU A 76 12.39 1.47 14.96
CA LEU A 76 11.65 1.02 13.78
C LEU A 76 12.46 0.01 12.93
N THR A 77 13.64 0.41 12.46
CA THR A 77 14.48 -0.43 11.61
C THR A 77 14.97 -1.68 12.36
N THR A 78 15.50 -1.49 13.58
CA THR A 78 16.00 -2.61 14.39
C THR A 78 14.90 -3.64 14.66
N ARG A 79 13.67 -3.18 14.93
CA ARG A 79 12.55 -4.07 15.20
C ARG A 79 12.07 -4.78 13.95
N LEU A 80 12.00 -4.10 12.81
CA LEU A 80 11.64 -4.74 11.55
C LEU A 80 12.62 -5.88 11.22
N GLU A 81 13.93 -5.65 11.35
CA GLU A 81 14.95 -6.68 11.11
C GLU A 81 14.83 -7.85 12.10
N ALA A 82 14.55 -7.58 13.37
CA ALA A 82 14.31 -8.62 14.35
C ALA A 82 13.08 -9.48 13.99
N LEU A 83 11.98 -8.86 13.53
CA LEU A 83 10.77 -9.58 13.12
C LEU A 83 10.99 -10.45 11.88
N LYS A 84 11.83 -10.01 10.93
CA LYS A 84 12.20 -10.81 9.73
C LYS A 84 12.89 -12.14 10.12
N THR A 85 13.58 -12.16 11.24
CA THR A 85 14.32 -13.34 11.73
C THR A 85 13.57 -14.12 12.81
N ASP A 86 12.52 -13.57 13.39
CA ASP A 86 11.74 -14.16 14.47
C ASP A 86 11.12 -15.52 14.06
N ALA A 87 11.27 -16.53 14.93
CA ALA A 87 10.80 -17.88 14.66
C ALA A 87 9.27 -18.00 14.55
N GLN A 88 8.53 -17.20 15.34
CA GLN A 88 7.06 -17.22 15.30
C GLN A 88 6.56 -16.54 14.02
N VAL A 89 7.20 -15.44 13.61
CA VAL A 89 6.87 -14.75 12.37
C VAL A 89 7.18 -15.62 11.16
N LYS A 90 8.35 -16.27 11.12
CA LYS A 90 8.71 -17.23 10.06
C LYS A 90 7.71 -18.38 9.97
N LYS A 91 7.30 -18.97 11.10
CA LYS A 91 6.30 -20.05 11.14
C LYS A 91 4.92 -19.58 10.69
N ALA A 92 4.55 -18.34 10.99
CA ALA A 92 3.29 -17.75 10.54
C ALA A 92 3.30 -17.36 9.07
N ALA A 93 4.48 -17.17 8.47
CA ALA A 93 4.72 -16.82 7.06
C ALA A 93 3.81 -15.66 6.57
N PRO A 94 3.79 -14.49 7.23
CA PRO A 94 3.00 -13.36 6.77
C PRO A 94 3.53 -12.87 5.43
N LYS A 95 2.67 -12.31 4.59
CA LYS A 95 3.07 -11.67 3.33
C LYS A 95 3.79 -10.36 3.55
N ILE A 96 3.34 -9.60 4.55
CA ILE A 96 3.90 -8.30 4.92
C ILE A 96 4.19 -8.31 6.41
N ILE A 97 5.38 -7.83 6.75
CA ILE A 97 5.81 -7.51 8.12
C ILE A 97 5.90 -5.99 8.21
N ALA A 98 5.28 -5.37 9.22
CA ALA A 98 5.28 -3.93 9.38
C ALA A 98 5.47 -3.51 10.83
N VAL A 99 6.07 -2.36 11.02
CA VAL A 99 6.24 -1.68 12.31
C VAL A 99 5.92 -0.19 12.16
N SER A 100 5.38 0.42 13.20
CA SER A 100 5.10 1.86 13.19
C SER A 100 5.19 2.45 14.59
N ASP A 101 5.58 3.72 14.65
CA ASP A 101 5.53 4.55 15.87
C ASP A 101 4.28 5.43 15.95
N GLY A 102 3.38 5.31 14.97
CA GLY A 102 2.18 6.15 14.83
C GLY A 102 2.35 7.34 13.87
N GLU A 103 3.58 7.63 13.44
CA GLU A 103 3.88 8.65 12.42
C GLU A 103 4.49 8.05 11.17
N THR A 104 5.46 7.17 11.34
CA THR A 104 6.19 6.49 10.27
C THR A 104 5.81 5.02 10.25
N LEU A 105 5.65 4.48 9.05
CA LEU A 105 5.41 3.07 8.79
C LEU A 105 6.60 2.50 8.03
N LEU A 106 7.25 1.51 8.59
CA LEU A 106 8.21 0.62 7.91
C LEU A 106 7.54 -0.71 7.66
N ALA A 107 7.66 -1.24 6.44
CA ALA A 107 7.14 -2.55 6.10
C ALA A 107 8.08 -3.32 5.17
N TYR A 108 7.95 -4.64 5.17
CA TYR A 108 8.73 -5.56 4.36
C TYR A 108 7.80 -6.61 3.73
N ASP A 109 7.87 -6.75 2.41
CA ASP A 109 7.20 -7.83 1.67
C ASP A 109 8.10 -9.06 1.66
N THR A 110 7.65 -10.13 2.30
CA THR A 110 8.44 -11.37 2.48
C THR A 110 8.61 -12.18 1.19
N ARG A 111 7.82 -11.91 0.16
CA ARG A 111 7.86 -12.62 -1.12
C ARG A 111 8.78 -11.95 -2.12
N GLU A 112 8.74 -10.61 -2.16
CA GLU A 112 9.50 -9.79 -3.10
C GLU A 112 10.84 -9.32 -2.52
N ASN A 113 11.04 -9.49 -1.20
CA ASN A 113 12.20 -8.99 -0.46
C ASN A 113 12.34 -7.45 -0.59
N ASP A 114 11.21 -6.76 -0.66
CA ASP A 114 11.13 -5.32 -0.84
C ASP A 114 10.74 -4.62 0.46
N THR A 115 11.24 -3.39 0.65
CA THR A 115 11.03 -2.61 1.86
C THR A 115 10.30 -1.30 1.53
N TYR A 116 9.33 -0.96 2.35
CA TYR A 116 8.53 0.27 2.26
C TYR A 116 8.77 1.13 3.49
N GLU A 117 9.02 2.42 3.28
CA GLU A 117 9.10 3.43 4.33
C GLU A 117 8.34 4.66 3.92
N GLN A 118 7.34 5.04 4.72
CA GLN A 118 6.55 6.24 4.45
C GLN A 118 5.94 6.80 5.73
N LYS A 119 5.70 8.12 5.78
CA LYS A 119 4.84 8.72 6.80
C LYS A 119 3.39 8.29 6.59
N LEU A 120 2.69 7.93 7.65
CA LEU A 120 1.29 7.48 7.59
C LEU A 120 0.39 8.48 6.86
N VAL A 121 0.60 9.77 7.07
CA VAL A 121 -0.16 10.85 6.40
C VAL A 121 -0.01 10.85 4.87
N LYS A 122 1.03 10.23 4.33
CA LYS A 122 1.29 10.10 2.89
C LYS A 122 0.96 8.73 2.33
N MET A 123 0.56 7.77 3.16
CA MET A 123 0.28 6.40 2.73
C MET A 123 -0.81 6.31 1.67
N HIS A 124 -1.78 7.24 1.67
CA HIS A 124 -2.87 7.32 0.69
C HIS A 124 -2.39 7.54 -0.75
N SER A 125 -1.20 8.10 -0.96
CA SER A 125 -0.63 8.36 -2.30
C SER A 125 0.30 7.27 -2.80
N ASP A 126 0.69 6.32 -1.93
CA ASP A 126 1.62 5.24 -2.26
C ASP A 126 1.31 4.00 -1.42
N PHE A 127 0.25 3.28 -1.76
CA PHE A 127 -0.22 2.12 -1.00
C PHE A 127 -0.17 0.80 -1.77
N GLY A 128 0.31 0.81 -3.01
CA GLY A 128 0.39 -0.38 -3.85
C GLY A 128 1.20 -1.52 -3.22
N PHE A 129 2.16 -1.17 -2.36
CA PHE A 129 2.93 -2.12 -1.55
C PHE A 129 2.06 -3.10 -0.75
N PHE A 130 0.87 -2.67 -0.31
CA PHE A 130 -0.01 -3.43 0.57
C PHE A 130 -1.09 -4.26 -0.16
N TYR A 131 -1.11 -4.30 -1.49
CA TYR A 131 -2.05 -5.15 -2.25
C TYR A 131 -2.03 -6.63 -1.88
N PRO A 132 -0.90 -7.23 -1.46
CA PRO A 132 -0.89 -8.59 -0.94
C PRO A 132 -1.86 -8.86 0.20
N LEU A 133 -2.26 -7.85 0.98
CA LEU A 133 -3.25 -7.98 2.04
C LEU A 133 -4.66 -8.30 1.52
N MET A 134 -4.96 -7.96 0.26
CA MET A 134 -6.20 -8.32 -0.43
C MET A 134 -6.12 -9.62 -1.23
N ASN A 135 -4.99 -10.34 -1.16
CA ASN A 135 -4.64 -11.46 -2.03
C ASN A 135 -4.57 -11.07 -3.52
N VAL A 136 -4.27 -9.82 -3.81
CA VAL A 136 -3.93 -9.33 -5.14
C VAL A 136 -2.41 -9.33 -5.23
N GLU A 137 -1.87 -9.92 -6.28
CA GLU A 137 -0.44 -9.81 -6.56
C GLU A 137 -0.10 -8.37 -6.90
N ARG A 138 1.06 -7.90 -6.45
CA ARG A 138 1.60 -6.64 -6.94
C ARG A 138 1.84 -6.83 -8.43
N VAL A 139 1.16 -6.04 -9.24
CA VAL A 139 1.57 -5.92 -10.64
C VAL A 139 2.88 -5.17 -10.59
N HIS A 140 3.99 -5.89 -10.74
CA HIS A 140 5.24 -5.25 -11.12
C HIS A 140 5.02 -4.68 -12.51
N THR A 141 4.56 -3.46 -12.61
CA THR A 141 5.03 -2.62 -13.70
C THR A 141 6.54 -2.65 -13.53
N THR A 142 7.21 -3.42 -14.37
CA THR A 142 8.68 -3.43 -14.52
C THR A 142 9.11 -2.00 -14.33
N ALA A 143 9.88 -1.73 -13.29
CA ALA A 143 10.21 -0.46 -12.71
C ALA A 143 10.22 0.68 -13.74
N GLU A 144 9.05 1.20 -14.06
CA GLU A 144 8.97 2.54 -14.59
C GLU A 144 9.39 3.43 -13.43
N ASN A 145 10.61 3.94 -13.54
CA ASN A 145 11.14 4.94 -12.64
C ASN A 145 10.01 5.94 -12.34
N PRO A 146 9.73 6.32 -11.07
CA PRO A 146 8.72 7.33 -10.75
C PRO A 146 8.87 8.62 -11.56
N ALA A 147 10.08 8.88 -12.09
CA ALA A 147 10.35 9.93 -13.07
C ALA A 147 9.69 9.64 -14.44
N ASP A 148 9.63 8.38 -14.87
CA ASP A 148 9.07 8.00 -16.17
C ASP A 148 7.54 8.05 -16.13
N VAL A 149 6.91 7.66 -15.01
CA VAL A 149 5.46 7.81 -14.79
C VAL A 149 5.07 9.29 -14.81
N LYS A 150 5.81 10.15 -14.09
CA LYS A 150 5.58 11.59 -14.10
C LYS A 150 5.88 12.23 -15.46
N ALA A 151 6.84 11.70 -16.20
CA ALA A 151 7.12 12.14 -17.57
C ALA A 151 5.97 11.78 -18.51
N ALA A 152 5.46 10.54 -18.43
CA ALA A 152 4.31 10.09 -19.20
C ALA A 152 3.03 10.90 -18.89
N GLU A 153 2.76 11.19 -17.60
CA GLU A 153 1.64 12.06 -17.21
C GLU A 153 1.77 13.48 -17.75
N LYS A 154 2.98 14.04 -17.73
CA LYS A 154 3.24 15.39 -18.29
C LYS A 154 3.11 15.41 -19.81
N LEU A 155 3.58 14.37 -20.48
CA LEU A 155 3.43 14.21 -21.93
C LEU A 155 1.96 14.06 -22.33
N ALA A 156 1.17 13.28 -21.58
CA ALA A 156 -0.28 13.16 -21.81
C ALA A 156 -1.00 14.51 -21.64
N LYS A 157 -0.66 15.28 -20.59
CA LYS A 157 -1.22 16.62 -20.40
C LYS A 157 -0.81 17.58 -21.51
N LEU A 158 0.45 17.56 -21.92
CA LEU A 158 0.94 18.39 -23.03
C LEU A 158 0.22 18.04 -24.35
N HIS A 159 0.02 16.76 -24.61
CA HIS A 159 -0.76 16.29 -25.77
C HIS A 159 -2.18 16.83 -25.75
N ASP A 160 -2.87 16.76 -24.59
CA ASP A 160 -4.23 17.25 -24.44
C ASP A 160 -4.32 18.77 -24.58
N GLU A 161 -3.32 19.51 -24.05
CA GLU A 161 -3.23 20.96 -24.22
C GLU A 161 -2.97 21.34 -25.68
N ILE A 162 -2.03 20.71 -26.37
CA ILE A 162 -1.76 20.96 -27.80
C ILE A 162 -3.03 20.68 -28.61
N ARG A 163 -3.73 19.57 -28.33
CA ARG A 163 -4.95 19.21 -29.01
C ARG A 163 -6.10 20.20 -28.75
N ALA A 164 -6.16 20.79 -27.55
CA ALA A 164 -7.20 21.77 -27.20
C ALA A 164 -6.98 23.15 -27.86
N TYR A 165 -5.72 23.52 -28.15
CA TYR A 165 -5.37 24.83 -28.72
C TYR A 165 -5.21 24.83 -30.25
N ASN A 166 -5.17 23.65 -30.89
CA ASN A 166 -5.00 23.55 -32.33
C ASN A 166 -6.23 22.89 -32.95
N GLU A 167 -6.73 23.43 -34.05
CA GLU A 167 -7.78 22.80 -34.86
C GLU A 167 -7.14 21.75 -35.76
N TYR A 168 -7.29 20.47 -35.41
CA TYR A 168 -6.90 19.35 -36.25
C TYR A 168 -8.07 19.00 -37.16
N ASN A 169 -7.90 19.23 -38.46
CA ASN A 169 -8.98 19.07 -39.45
C ASN A 169 -8.92 17.73 -40.19
N SER A 170 -7.91 16.91 -39.94
CA SER A 170 -7.76 15.58 -40.57
C SER A 170 -7.18 14.53 -39.62
N ASP A 171 -7.41 13.24 -39.95
CA ASP A 171 -6.79 12.11 -39.23
C ASP A 171 -5.25 12.10 -39.37
N ASP A 172 -4.72 12.66 -40.47
CA ASP A 172 -3.28 12.79 -40.72
C ASP A 172 -2.64 13.78 -39.74
N ASP A 173 -3.29 14.91 -39.45
CA ASP A 173 -2.79 15.92 -38.48
C ASP A 173 -2.72 15.33 -37.06
N LEU A 174 -3.68 14.47 -36.68
CA LEU A 174 -3.65 13.76 -35.40
C LEU A 174 -2.58 12.69 -35.35
N HIS A 175 -2.31 12.05 -36.49
CA HIS A 175 -1.23 11.06 -36.62
C HIS A 175 0.14 11.70 -36.43
N ASP A 176 0.37 12.86 -37.07
CA ASP A 176 1.61 13.63 -36.95
C ASP A 176 1.85 14.14 -35.53
N LEU A 177 0.78 14.58 -34.82
CA LEU A 177 0.88 14.94 -33.41
C LEU A 177 1.32 13.75 -32.53
N ASN A 178 0.76 12.59 -32.79
CA ASN A 178 1.12 11.37 -32.05
C ASN A 178 2.59 10.97 -32.28
N ILE A 179 3.09 11.09 -33.51
CA ILE A 179 4.50 10.84 -33.84
C ILE A 179 5.43 11.87 -33.17
N PHE A 180 5.02 13.11 -33.05
CA PHE A 180 5.86 14.16 -32.43
C PHE A 180 6.05 13.94 -30.92
N ILE A 181 5.11 13.27 -30.26
CA ILE A 181 5.12 13.08 -28.79
C ILE A 181 5.67 11.70 -28.38
N THR A 182 5.80 10.76 -29.31
CA THR A 182 6.34 9.42 -29.04
C THR A 182 7.84 9.39 -29.19
#